data_6e6845c2a55d58d982009850a2a85d9a
#
_entry.id   6e6845c2a55d58d982009850a2a85d9a
#
_cell.length_a   1.000
_cell.length_b   1.000
_cell.length_c   1.000
_cell.angle_alpha   90.00
_cell.angle_beta   90.00
_cell.angle_gamma   90.00
#
_symmetry.space_group_name_H-M   'P 1'
#
loop_
_entity.id
_entity.type
_entity.pdbx_description
1 polymer ?
#
loop_
_entity_poly.entity_id
_entity_poly.type
_entity_poly.pdbx_seq_one_letter_code
_entity_poly.pdbx_strand_id
1 'polypeptide(L)'
;MSEAHDTNGNGNDPRAGLTRRGLLGGAVAVGAGVAAGGDPAAAAPAARAPGQGHLPGTEQGPGREQEAGRGRVPRLWREFTQRPYTHPQIPYIGRAGCRGGAERFPHHPRVLDVRAFGARADGATDAAPAINRAIAAAGRAGGGTVTLPPGTFRIDDVIRVGHSNVVLRGAGSGRTTLYATRSLTELIGVYGSRYGGDKSSWSWAGGLVWLAPEARWNSLVAAIRARAWPFEGWTGNRRDAWRTLTRVAPALQGSWTVTVTDPAGLRAGALVLLRLSDDPAHTLLEHMAGGGPGPEAYVWDDKTKLTSYVPYEWPVRIARVHGRRVTLERPLPLDVRPEWDPQLTTHVQELTGSGVEGLTLEAVQTPQQPHLLDKGYNGVVLQCAYDCWVDDVTVRHVDNGFGLVAASACTLRRTRVAGRGSHHPYFCREGSHDNLVEDFTIEERTVPGRPDTQLHGVNVEGLSSYNVWSRGEMRMGTFDSHRGMPFADVRTDITLNNNGRHGGDGSAGPLFGARFTHWNIRVVNGRAGLVRIDGLAPYSATVGIDEVTEFDQIDVPDFTGDLHARLELYGAPDAVRPRNLHEAQRGL
;
A
#
# COMPACT_ATOMS: atom_id res chain seq x y z
N MET A 1 24.50 -58.71 26.65
CA MET A 1 24.01 -58.80 28.01
C MET A 1 22.93 -57.77 28.06
N SER A 2 21.74 -58.18 27.77
CA SER A 2 20.69 -58.75 28.65
C SER A 2 19.83 -57.60 29.16
N GLU A 3 18.69 -57.44 28.56
CA GLU A 3 17.30 -57.85 28.87
C GLU A 3 16.57 -56.72 29.59
N ALA A 4 15.53 -56.13 29.03
CA ALA A 4 14.13 -56.53 28.84
C ALA A 4 13.30 -56.53 30.11
N HIS A 5 12.18 -55.81 30.07
CA HIS A 5 10.80 -56.11 30.49
C HIS A 5 10.08 -54.80 30.78
N ASP A 6 9.11 -54.41 30.04
CA ASP A 6 7.71 -54.87 29.87
C ASP A 6 6.83 -54.68 31.11
N THR A 7 5.76 -53.92 31.02
CA THR A 7 4.35 -54.26 31.22
C THR A 7 3.47 -53.08 31.51
N ASN A 8 2.44 -52.87 30.65
CA ASN A 8 0.99 -52.75 30.92
C ASN A 8 0.50 -51.68 31.93
N GLY A 9 -0.52 -50.96 31.69
CA GLY A 9 -1.72 -51.13 30.93
C GLY A 9 -2.80 -50.12 31.38
N ASN A 10 -3.83 -50.03 30.56
CA ASN A 10 -5.22 -49.58 30.84
C ASN A 10 -5.40 -48.08 31.12
N GLY A 11 -6.14 -47.32 30.34
CA GLY A 11 -7.43 -47.57 29.68
C GLY A 11 -8.46 -46.64 30.23
N ASN A 12 -8.97 -45.73 29.42
CA ASN A 12 -10.39 -45.39 29.45
C ASN A 12 -10.71 -44.38 28.33
N ASP A 13 -11.41 -44.89 27.35
CA ASP A 13 -12.28 -44.16 26.43
C ASP A 13 -13.66 -44.02 27.12
N PRO A 14 -14.37 -42.93 26.95
CA PRO A 14 -15.78 -43.04 26.67
C PRO A 14 -16.22 -42.30 25.43
N ARG A 15 -16.58 -43.08 24.43
CA ARG A 15 -17.52 -42.72 23.38
C ARG A 15 -18.91 -42.49 23.95
N ALA A 16 -19.51 -41.33 23.57
CA ALA A 16 -20.96 -41.19 23.39
C ALA A 16 -21.08 -39.99 22.41
N GLY A 17 -21.49 -40.06 21.19
CA GLY A 17 -22.69 -40.71 20.73
C GLY A 17 -23.80 -39.66 20.67
N LEU A 18 -23.85 -38.81 19.58
CA LEU A 18 -25.10 -38.15 19.21
C LEU A 18 -25.26 -38.08 17.68
N THR A 19 -26.37 -38.52 17.29
CA THR A 19 -26.95 -38.92 16.05
C THR A 19 -27.04 -37.82 14.98
N ARG A 20 -26.81 -38.26 13.74
CA ARG A 20 -27.22 -37.63 12.49
C ARG A 20 -28.73 -37.36 12.48
N ARG A 21 -29.10 -36.14 12.09
CA ARG A 21 -30.30 -35.90 11.27
C ARG A 21 -29.94 -34.94 10.15
N GLY A 22 -30.12 -35.43 8.96
CA GLY A 22 -29.87 -34.72 7.72
C GLY A 22 -30.97 -33.70 7.39
N LEU A 23 -30.60 -32.75 6.59
CA LEU A 23 -31.49 -32.02 5.69
C LEU A 23 -30.77 -31.76 4.37
N LEU A 24 -31.42 -32.20 3.34
CA LEU A 24 -31.22 -32.05 1.92
C LEU A 24 -30.94 -30.58 1.52
N GLY A 25 -29.94 -30.25 0.69
CA GLY A 25 -30.14 -30.32 -0.76
C GLY A 25 -30.52 -28.97 -1.33
N GLY A 26 -29.58 -28.32 -2.03
CA GLY A 26 -29.85 -27.15 -2.84
C GLY A 26 -28.59 -26.73 -3.60
N ALA A 27 -28.20 -27.54 -4.60
CA ALA A 27 -27.24 -27.11 -5.60
C ALA A 27 -27.93 -26.16 -6.58
N VAL A 28 -27.50 -24.91 -6.62
CA VAL A 28 -27.83 -24.02 -7.74
C VAL A 28 -26.63 -23.98 -8.66
N ALA A 29 -26.74 -24.68 -9.76
CA ALA A 29 -25.87 -24.56 -10.91
C ALA A 29 -26.21 -23.25 -11.63
N VAL A 30 -25.29 -22.34 -11.74
CA VAL A 30 -25.38 -21.21 -12.66
C VAL A 30 -24.68 -21.61 -13.95
N GLY A 31 -25.50 -21.85 -14.96
CA GLY A 31 -25.10 -22.19 -16.29
C GLY A 31 -24.44 -21.00 -17.00
N ALA A 32 -23.35 -21.29 -17.70
CA ALA A 32 -22.76 -20.42 -18.69
C ALA A 32 -23.72 -20.28 -19.89
N GLY A 33 -24.13 -19.04 -20.15
CA GLY A 33 -24.82 -18.66 -21.37
C GLY A 33 -23.88 -17.90 -22.28
N VAL A 34 -23.37 -18.55 -23.32
CA VAL A 34 -22.76 -17.92 -24.49
C VAL A 34 -23.88 -17.40 -25.37
N ALA A 35 -23.88 -16.13 -25.72
CA ALA A 35 -24.63 -15.63 -26.86
C ALA A 35 -23.75 -14.69 -27.67
N ALA A 36 -23.57 -15.10 -28.90
CA ALA A 36 -22.90 -14.37 -29.96
C ALA A 36 -23.88 -13.47 -30.73
N GLY A 37 -23.40 -12.32 -31.17
CA GLY A 37 -23.66 -11.75 -32.49
C GLY A 37 -24.93 -10.93 -32.70
N GLY A 38 -24.76 -9.71 -33.22
CA GLY A 38 -25.74 -9.03 -34.02
C GLY A 38 -25.71 -7.51 -33.92
N ASP A 39 -24.99 -6.87 -34.83
CA ASP A 39 -25.14 -5.48 -35.31
C ASP A 39 -26.31 -5.38 -36.29
N PRO A 40 -26.64 -4.19 -36.88
CA PRO A 40 -27.03 -2.89 -36.31
C PRO A 40 -28.38 -2.40 -36.88
N ALA A 41 -28.78 -1.23 -36.53
CA ALA A 41 -29.51 -0.27 -37.34
C ALA A 41 -30.81 0.30 -36.77
N ALA A 42 -30.86 1.60 -36.93
CA ALA A 42 -31.97 2.46 -37.34
C ALA A 42 -32.48 3.44 -36.28
N ALA A 43 -32.15 4.67 -36.59
CA ALA A 43 -32.70 5.91 -36.02
C ALA A 43 -34.18 6.13 -36.41
N ALA A 44 -34.94 6.80 -35.50
CA ALA A 44 -35.84 7.92 -35.78
C ALA A 44 -36.81 8.13 -34.63
N PRO A 45 -37.55 9.27 -34.59
CA PRO A 45 -37.11 10.61 -34.37
C PRO A 45 -37.74 11.30 -33.13
N ALA A 46 -37.24 12.48 -32.83
CA ALA A 46 -37.65 13.38 -31.76
C ALA A 46 -39.15 13.74 -31.69
N ALA A 47 -39.66 13.82 -30.47
CA ALA A 47 -40.89 14.58 -30.17
C ALA A 47 -40.53 15.81 -29.31
N ARG A 48 -41.02 16.96 -29.77
CA ARG A 48 -40.82 18.29 -29.20
C ARG A 48 -41.58 18.46 -27.87
N ALA A 49 -40.90 19.18 -26.97
CA ALA A 49 -41.50 19.81 -25.79
C ALA A 49 -42.31 21.07 -26.14
N PRO A 50 -43.19 21.53 -25.26
CA PRO A 50 -43.47 22.95 -25.18
C PRO A 50 -43.27 23.52 -23.75
N GLY A 51 -42.89 24.78 -23.69
CA GLY A 51 -43.16 25.65 -22.58
C GLY A 51 -41.95 26.32 -21.91
N GLN A 52 -41.58 27.45 -22.48
CA GLN A 52 -40.66 28.40 -21.83
C GLN A 52 -41.38 29.13 -20.68
N GLY A 53 -40.75 29.07 -19.50
CA GLY A 53 -41.04 29.98 -18.39
C GLY A 53 -39.84 30.90 -18.17
N HIS A 54 -40.01 32.17 -18.47
CA HIS A 54 -39.05 33.24 -18.23
C HIS A 54 -38.89 33.44 -16.72
N LEU A 55 -37.66 33.44 -16.20
CA LEU A 55 -37.28 33.98 -14.90
C LEU A 55 -36.30 35.14 -15.11
N PRO A 56 -36.37 36.18 -14.28
CA PRO A 56 -35.73 37.46 -14.56
C PRO A 56 -34.22 37.47 -14.33
N GLY A 57 -33.54 38.28 -15.14
CA GLY A 57 -32.11 38.44 -15.11
C GLY A 57 -31.58 38.97 -13.79
N THR A 58 -30.53 38.35 -13.31
CA THR A 58 -29.66 38.92 -12.29
C THR A 58 -28.53 39.65 -13.00
N GLU A 59 -28.44 40.94 -12.72
CA GLU A 59 -27.39 41.86 -13.17
C GLU A 59 -26.00 41.29 -12.80
N GLN A 60 -25.17 41.14 -13.78
CA GLN A 60 -23.74 40.88 -13.60
C GLN A 60 -23.04 42.19 -13.28
N GLY A 61 -22.62 42.35 -12.02
CA GLY A 61 -21.74 43.43 -11.62
C GLY A 61 -20.30 43.21 -12.16
N PRO A 62 -19.59 44.31 -12.52
CA PRO A 62 -18.23 44.23 -13.04
C PRO A 62 -17.24 43.99 -11.89
N GLY A 63 -16.89 42.72 -11.65
CA GLY A 63 -15.95 42.33 -10.59
C GLY A 63 -15.34 40.93 -10.76
N ARG A 64 -15.70 40.20 -11.79
CA ARG A 64 -15.28 38.76 -11.92
C ARG A 64 -14.02 38.49 -12.72
N GLU A 65 -13.42 39.45 -13.38
CA GLU A 65 -12.26 39.21 -14.26
C GLU A 65 -10.89 39.39 -13.59
N GLN A 66 -10.79 39.89 -12.37
CA GLN A 66 -9.48 40.04 -11.68
C GLN A 66 -9.14 38.97 -10.64
N GLU A 67 -10.02 38.00 -10.36
CA GLU A 67 -9.74 36.89 -9.41
C GLU A 67 -9.19 35.61 -10.08
N ALA A 68 -9.09 35.54 -11.40
CA ALA A 68 -8.63 34.34 -12.12
C ALA A 68 -7.15 33.99 -11.90
N GLY A 69 -6.36 34.83 -11.23
CA GLY A 69 -4.94 34.59 -10.95
C GLY A 69 -4.60 34.15 -9.52
N ARG A 70 -5.53 34.21 -8.58
CA ARG A 70 -5.32 33.78 -7.19
C ARG A 70 -6.16 32.53 -6.92
N GLY A 71 -5.51 31.35 -6.88
CA GLY A 71 -6.18 30.09 -6.55
C GLY A 71 -6.96 30.20 -5.24
N ARG A 72 -8.10 29.51 -5.18
CA ARG A 72 -9.00 29.52 -4.01
C ARG A 72 -8.43 28.67 -2.89
N VAL A 73 -8.51 29.18 -1.67
CA VAL A 73 -8.13 28.44 -0.46
C VAL A 73 -9.36 27.72 0.10
N PRO A 74 -9.40 26.39 0.08
CA PRO A 74 -10.52 25.62 0.59
C PRO A 74 -10.81 25.91 2.07
N ARG A 75 -12.08 25.77 2.45
CA ARG A 75 -12.49 25.88 3.85
C ARG A 75 -11.84 24.78 4.68
N LEU A 76 -11.79 23.56 4.17
CA LEU A 76 -11.12 22.43 4.81
C LEU A 76 -9.63 22.69 5.10
N TRP A 77 -8.91 23.37 4.20
CA TRP A 77 -7.52 23.76 4.47
C TRP A 77 -7.40 24.78 5.61
N ARG A 78 -8.27 25.78 5.63
CA ARG A 78 -8.28 26.77 6.73
C ARG A 78 -8.61 26.13 8.08
N GLU A 79 -9.54 25.18 8.11
CA GLU A 79 -9.88 24.43 9.32
C GLU A 79 -8.72 23.52 9.75
N PHE A 80 -8.07 22.85 8.80
CA PHE A 80 -6.91 21.99 9.05
C PHE A 80 -5.74 22.77 9.67
N THR A 81 -5.41 23.95 9.17
CA THR A 81 -4.29 24.75 9.70
C THR A 81 -4.50 25.21 11.14
N GLN A 82 -5.73 25.26 11.61
CA GLN A 82 -6.05 25.59 13.02
C GLN A 82 -5.84 24.38 13.96
N ARG A 83 -5.95 23.16 13.47
CA ARG A 83 -5.81 21.92 14.24
C ARG A 83 -5.21 20.78 13.40
N PRO A 84 -3.97 20.92 12.96
CA PRO A 84 -3.40 20.02 11.94
C PRO A 84 -3.28 18.55 12.38
N TYR A 85 -3.15 18.30 13.67
CA TYR A 85 -2.98 16.94 14.18
C TYR A 85 -4.29 16.22 14.55
N THR A 86 -5.38 16.96 14.65
CA THR A 86 -6.69 16.48 15.14
C THR A 86 -7.85 16.83 14.21
N HIS A 87 -7.57 17.20 12.96
CA HIS A 87 -8.62 17.51 11.99
C HIS A 87 -9.40 16.23 11.65
N PRO A 88 -10.74 16.26 11.62
CA PRO A 88 -11.54 15.04 11.47
C PRO A 88 -11.47 14.40 10.09
N GLN A 89 -11.22 15.15 9.01
CA GLN A 89 -11.19 14.62 7.65
C GLN A 89 -9.78 14.55 7.06
N ILE A 90 -8.94 15.57 7.29
CA ILE A 90 -7.60 15.62 6.70
C ILE A 90 -6.59 15.09 7.71
N PRO A 91 -5.87 14.00 7.41
CA PRO A 91 -4.82 13.49 8.27
C PRO A 91 -3.56 14.37 8.18
N TYR A 92 -2.78 14.42 9.26
CA TYR A 92 -1.45 15.02 9.22
C TYR A 92 -0.46 14.05 8.58
N ILE A 93 0.06 14.44 7.43
CA ILE A 93 0.98 13.64 6.61
C ILE A 93 2.32 14.34 6.34
N GLY A 94 2.57 15.46 6.98
CA GLY A 94 3.79 16.25 6.73
C GLY A 94 5.10 15.54 7.08
N ARG A 95 5.00 14.37 7.74
CA ARG A 95 6.15 13.51 8.09
C ARG A 95 6.15 12.17 7.36
N ALA A 96 5.32 11.98 6.35
CA ALA A 96 5.33 10.77 5.54
C ALA A 96 6.66 10.62 4.77
N GLY A 97 7.08 9.38 4.58
CA GLY A 97 8.31 9.04 3.86
C GLY A 97 9.56 8.93 4.71
N CYS A 98 10.63 8.52 4.04
CA CYS A 98 11.96 8.31 4.61
C CYS A 98 12.43 9.56 5.34
N ARG A 99 12.81 9.41 6.61
CA ARG A 99 13.24 10.51 7.49
C ARG A 99 12.26 11.68 7.52
N GLY A 100 10.97 11.38 7.52
CA GLY A 100 9.92 12.40 7.52
C GLY A 100 9.81 13.18 6.21
N GLY A 101 9.99 12.49 5.07
CA GLY A 101 9.92 13.08 3.74
C GLY A 101 11.12 13.94 3.37
N ALA A 102 12.31 13.61 3.88
CA ALA A 102 13.54 14.36 3.60
C ALA A 102 13.82 14.46 2.10
N GLU A 103 14.32 15.61 1.66
CA GLU A 103 14.67 15.85 0.26
C GLU A 103 15.87 15.02 -0.20
N ARG A 104 16.79 14.70 0.70
CA ARG A 104 17.99 13.92 0.41
C ARG A 104 17.98 12.62 1.18
N PHE A 105 18.25 11.54 0.48
CA PHE A 105 18.42 10.23 1.07
C PHE A 105 19.80 10.09 1.75
N PRO A 106 19.95 9.15 2.70
CA PRO A 106 21.22 8.90 3.35
C PRO A 106 22.32 8.54 2.35
N HIS A 107 23.50 9.10 2.54
CA HIS A 107 24.67 8.77 1.77
C HIS A 107 25.57 7.83 2.58
N HIS A 108 25.97 6.71 1.96
CA HIS A 108 26.92 5.77 2.53
C HIS A 108 28.27 5.89 1.81
N PRO A 109 29.34 6.31 2.50
CA PRO A 109 30.61 6.66 1.85
C PRO A 109 31.37 5.45 1.29
N ARG A 110 31.14 4.26 1.82
CA ARG A 110 31.74 3.03 1.29
C ARG A 110 31.09 2.68 -0.04
N VAL A 111 31.92 2.52 -1.08
CA VAL A 111 31.48 2.17 -2.43
C VAL A 111 32.07 0.84 -2.84
N LEU A 112 31.23 -0.06 -3.33
CA LEU A 112 31.61 -1.37 -3.86
C LEU A 112 31.10 -1.47 -5.32
N ASP A 113 32.03 -1.56 -6.26
CA ASP A 113 31.70 -1.77 -7.67
C ASP A 113 31.42 -3.25 -7.91
N VAL A 114 30.25 -3.59 -8.50
CA VAL A 114 29.87 -4.97 -8.77
C VAL A 114 30.83 -5.72 -9.70
N ARG A 115 31.61 -4.98 -10.54
CA ARG A 115 32.61 -5.56 -11.42
C ARG A 115 33.75 -6.23 -10.63
N ALA A 116 34.10 -5.69 -9.45
CA ALA A 116 35.07 -6.33 -8.55
C ALA A 116 34.60 -7.67 -7.99
N PHE A 117 33.31 -7.95 -8.10
CA PHE A 117 32.69 -9.23 -7.71
C PHE A 117 32.39 -10.13 -8.91
N GLY A 118 32.78 -9.72 -10.13
CA GLY A 118 32.64 -10.50 -11.36
C GLY A 118 31.38 -10.22 -12.16
N ALA A 119 30.60 -9.18 -11.83
CA ALA A 119 29.46 -8.77 -12.66
C ALA A 119 29.91 -8.21 -14.01
N ARG A 120 29.19 -8.55 -15.08
CA ARG A 120 29.38 -8.03 -16.42
C ARG A 120 28.13 -7.31 -16.91
N ALA A 121 28.35 -6.17 -17.55
CA ALA A 121 27.27 -5.37 -18.15
C ALA A 121 27.08 -5.71 -19.65
N ASP A 122 27.17 -6.98 -20.02
CA ASP A 122 27.15 -7.46 -21.40
C ASP A 122 25.76 -7.95 -21.86
N GLY A 123 24.76 -7.92 -20.97
CA GLY A 123 23.40 -8.40 -21.24
C GLY A 123 23.28 -9.92 -21.41
N ALA A 124 24.37 -10.67 -21.28
CA ALA A 124 24.43 -12.10 -21.57
C ALA A 124 24.84 -12.95 -20.35
N THR A 125 25.83 -12.50 -19.60
CA THR A 125 26.33 -13.19 -18.41
C THR A 125 25.40 -12.91 -17.22
N ASP A 126 25.02 -13.98 -16.48
CA ASP A 126 24.23 -13.79 -15.24
C ASP A 126 25.04 -13.03 -14.18
N ALA A 127 24.62 -11.83 -13.88
CA ALA A 127 25.26 -10.94 -12.92
C ALA A 127 24.65 -11.06 -11.50
N ALA A 128 23.52 -11.74 -11.32
CA ALA A 128 22.83 -11.77 -10.03
C ALA A 128 23.71 -12.33 -8.89
N PRO A 129 24.47 -13.42 -9.06
CA PRO A 129 25.35 -13.90 -7.99
C PRO A 129 26.43 -12.88 -7.58
N ALA A 130 26.99 -12.16 -8.55
CA ALA A 130 28.01 -11.15 -8.29
C ALA A 130 27.44 -9.92 -7.56
N ILE A 131 26.28 -9.45 -8.00
CA ILE A 131 25.55 -8.33 -7.37
C ILE A 131 25.19 -8.71 -5.92
N ASN A 132 24.63 -9.89 -5.69
CA ASN A 132 24.27 -10.35 -4.35
C ASN A 132 25.49 -10.52 -3.43
N ARG A 133 26.66 -10.97 -3.97
CA ARG A 133 27.92 -11.01 -3.20
C ARG A 133 28.38 -9.61 -2.80
N ALA A 134 28.25 -8.60 -3.69
CA ALA A 134 28.60 -7.21 -3.38
C ALA A 134 27.69 -6.63 -2.29
N ILE A 135 26.36 -6.87 -2.40
CA ILE A 135 25.37 -6.47 -1.39
C ILE A 135 25.69 -7.10 -0.02
N ALA A 136 25.95 -8.41 0.01
CA ALA A 136 26.31 -9.11 1.24
C ALA A 136 27.63 -8.58 1.83
N ALA A 137 28.61 -8.24 1.00
CA ALA A 137 29.87 -7.64 1.45
C ALA A 137 29.65 -6.25 2.07
N ALA A 138 28.81 -5.41 1.45
CA ALA A 138 28.40 -4.12 2.01
C ALA A 138 27.71 -4.31 3.37
N GLY A 139 26.77 -5.27 3.44
CA GLY A 139 26.03 -5.57 4.67
C GLY A 139 26.94 -6.02 5.82
N ARG A 140 27.86 -6.96 5.57
CA ARG A 140 28.86 -7.39 6.59
C ARG A 140 29.77 -6.27 7.07
N ALA A 141 29.96 -5.25 6.26
CA ALA A 141 30.75 -4.07 6.61
C ALA A 141 29.93 -2.98 7.35
N GLY A 142 28.68 -3.25 7.70
CA GLY A 142 27.78 -2.31 8.38
C GLY A 142 27.07 -1.31 7.46
N GLY A 143 27.18 -1.49 6.14
CA GLY A 143 26.54 -0.68 5.11
C GLY A 143 27.50 -0.26 3.99
N GLY A 144 26.93 0.31 2.94
CA GLY A 144 27.67 0.82 1.79
C GLY A 144 26.81 0.96 0.55
N THR A 145 27.35 1.63 -0.47
CA THR A 145 26.73 1.77 -1.79
C THR A 145 27.33 0.75 -2.75
N VAL A 146 26.52 -0.16 -3.24
CA VAL A 146 26.87 -1.12 -4.30
C VAL A 146 26.54 -0.47 -5.64
N THR A 147 27.56 -0.20 -6.45
CA THR A 147 27.40 0.54 -7.71
C THR A 147 27.40 -0.38 -8.92
N LEU A 148 26.45 -0.12 -9.82
CA LEU A 148 26.38 -0.71 -11.15
C LEU A 148 26.71 0.37 -12.20
N PRO A 149 27.78 0.22 -12.98
CA PRO A 149 28.09 1.16 -14.06
C PRO A 149 27.02 1.11 -15.16
N PRO A 150 27.08 2.02 -16.17
CA PRO A 150 26.22 1.95 -17.32
C PRO A 150 26.32 0.60 -18.04
N GLY A 151 25.19 0.11 -18.54
CA GLY A 151 25.07 -1.14 -19.33
C GLY A 151 23.94 -2.03 -18.84
N THR A 152 23.81 -3.19 -19.46
CA THR A 152 22.76 -4.17 -19.18
C THR A 152 23.35 -5.35 -18.41
N PHE A 153 22.84 -5.58 -17.21
CA PHE A 153 23.17 -6.70 -16.35
C PHE A 153 22.03 -7.72 -16.42
N ARG A 154 22.24 -8.85 -17.08
CA ARG A 154 21.28 -9.94 -17.03
C ARG A 154 21.23 -10.49 -15.61
N ILE A 155 20.04 -10.76 -15.10
CA ILE A 155 19.83 -11.37 -13.79
C ILE A 155 18.90 -12.58 -13.92
N ASP A 156 19.37 -13.72 -13.44
CA ASP A 156 18.64 -15.00 -13.43
C ASP A 156 18.31 -15.44 -12.00
N ASP A 157 18.39 -14.54 -11.04
CA ASP A 157 18.02 -14.75 -9.63
C ASP A 157 17.52 -13.41 -9.03
N VAL A 158 16.90 -13.49 -7.86
CA VAL A 158 16.44 -12.33 -7.08
C VAL A 158 17.63 -11.50 -6.59
N ILE A 159 17.59 -10.21 -6.81
CA ILE A 159 18.54 -9.28 -6.19
C ILE A 159 18.02 -8.93 -4.78
N ARG A 160 18.77 -9.35 -3.74
CA ARG A 160 18.35 -9.24 -2.34
C ARG A 160 19.10 -8.14 -1.60
N VAL A 161 18.41 -7.05 -1.31
CA VAL A 161 18.95 -6.01 -0.41
C VAL A 161 18.49 -6.33 1.01
N GLY A 162 19.23 -7.22 1.68
CA GLY A 162 18.82 -7.83 2.95
C GLY A 162 19.42 -7.20 4.21
N HIS A 163 20.31 -6.22 4.07
CA HIS A 163 21.03 -5.60 5.17
C HIS A 163 20.75 -4.11 5.25
N SER A 164 20.59 -3.61 6.47
CA SER A 164 20.41 -2.17 6.71
C SER A 164 21.61 -1.34 6.24
N ASN A 165 21.36 -0.10 5.83
CA ASN A 165 22.35 0.84 5.33
C ASN A 165 23.04 0.41 4.02
N VAL A 166 22.42 -0.45 3.22
CA VAL A 166 22.94 -0.85 1.91
C VAL A 166 22.12 -0.20 0.80
N VAL A 167 22.80 0.46 -0.13
CA VAL A 167 22.19 1.08 -1.32
C VAL A 167 22.66 0.38 -2.57
N LEU A 168 21.73 -0.08 -3.40
CA LEU A 168 22.00 -0.56 -4.76
C LEU A 168 21.82 0.62 -5.72
N ARG A 169 22.89 1.06 -6.37
CA ARG A 169 22.87 2.27 -7.21
C ARG A 169 23.38 2.00 -8.61
N GLY A 170 22.52 2.23 -9.60
CA GLY A 170 22.92 2.34 -11.01
C GLY A 170 23.47 3.72 -11.36
N ALA A 171 23.77 3.92 -12.63
CA ALA A 171 24.28 5.19 -13.17
C ALA A 171 23.16 6.13 -13.65
N GLY A 172 21.90 5.80 -13.39
CA GLY A 172 20.68 6.48 -13.84
C GLY A 172 19.72 5.49 -14.50
N SER A 173 18.41 5.71 -14.38
CA SER A 173 17.37 4.82 -14.93
C SER A 173 17.43 4.66 -16.45
N GLY A 174 18.01 5.62 -17.18
CA GLY A 174 18.26 5.51 -18.64
C GLY A 174 19.60 4.88 -19.01
N ARG A 175 20.44 4.48 -18.05
CA ARG A 175 21.83 4.08 -18.29
C ARG A 175 22.22 2.71 -17.75
N THR A 176 21.61 2.27 -16.68
CA THR A 176 21.85 0.96 -16.06
C THR A 176 20.56 0.14 -16.09
N THR A 177 20.62 -1.04 -16.67
CA THR A 177 19.48 -1.97 -16.73
C THR A 177 19.81 -3.28 -16.05
N LEU A 178 18.95 -3.71 -15.13
CA LEU A 178 18.86 -5.09 -14.67
C LEU A 178 17.85 -5.81 -15.55
N TYR A 179 18.29 -6.76 -16.36
CA TYR A 179 17.45 -7.51 -17.28
C TYR A 179 17.10 -8.89 -16.71
N ALA A 180 15.87 -9.06 -16.26
CA ALA A 180 15.40 -10.29 -15.62
C ALA A 180 14.80 -11.23 -16.66
N THR A 181 15.35 -12.43 -16.76
CA THR A 181 14.91 -13.46 -17.71
C THR A 181 14.01 -14.51 -17.09
N ARG A 182 13.96 -14.61 -15.75
CA ARG A 182 13.21 -15.60 -14.98
C ARG A 182 12.24 -14.94 -14.00
N SER A 183 11.09 -15.57 -13.86
CA SER A 183 10.03 -15.16 -12.93
C SER A 183 10.27 -15.70 -11.52
N LEU A 184 9.61 -15.12 -10.52
CA LEU A 184 9.64 -15.65 -9.14
C LEU A 184 9.10 -17.08 -9.05
N THR A 185 8.14 -17.46 -9.91
CA THR A 185 7.67 -18.85 -10.01
C THR A 185 8.79 -19.80 -10.39
N GLU A 186 9.66 -19.42 -11.32
CA GLU A 186 10.80 -20.23 -11.76
C GLU A 186 11.96 -20.24 -10.75
N LEU A 187 12.14 -19.13 -10.02
CA LEU A 187 13.24 -18.96 -9.07
C LEU A 187 12.93 -19.56 -7.69
N ILE A 188 11.73 -19.39 -7.21
CA ILE A 188 11.34 -19.75 -5.84
C ILE A 188 10.31 -20.88 -5.84
N GLY A 189 9.33 -20.81 -6.74
CA GLY A 189 8.22 -21.73 -6.83
C GLY A 189 6.86 -21.07 -6.89
N VAL A 190 5.82 -21.87 -6.97
CA VAL A 190 4.44 -21.39 -6.97
C VAL A 190 4.06 -20.94 -5.55
N TYR A 191 3.75 -19.67 -5.43
CA TYR A 191 3.26 -19.13 -4.18
C TYR A 191 1.81 -19.53 -3.94
N GLY A 192 1.47 -19.94 -2.72
CA GLY A 192 0.11 -20.34 -2.36
C GLY A 192 -0.88 -19.18 -2.44
N SER A 193 -2.06 -19.47 -2.96
CA SER A 193 -3.15 -18.52 -3.03
C SER A 193 -4.31 -18.98 -2.15
N ARG A 194 -4.92 -18.05 -1.41
CA ARG A 194 -6.18 -18.32 -0.69
C ARG A 194 -7.33 -18.71 -1.61
N TYR A 195 -7.22 -18.39 -2.88
CA TYR A 195 -8.21 -18.75 -3.89
C TYR A 195 -8.05 -20.18 -4.39
N GLY A 196 -7.00 -20.89 -3.95
CA GLY A 196 -6.75 -22.29 -4.30
C GLY A 196 -6.37 -22.53 -5.77
N GLY A 197 -6.23 -23.80 -6.14
CA GLY A 197 -5.95 -24.21 -7.52
C GLY A 197 -4.64 -23.67 -8.07
N ASP A 198 -4.64 -23.31 -9.34
CA ASP A 198 -3.48 -22.80 -10.07
C ASP A 198 -3.24 -21.29 -9.92
N LYS A 199 -4.04 -20.64 -9.10
CA LYS A 199 -3.91 -19.20 -8.87
C LYS A 199 -2.63 -18.87 -8.12
N SER A 200 -1.99 -17.80 -8.55
CA SER A 200 -0.72 -17.33 -8.01
C SER A 200 -0.88 -16.16 -7.06
N SER A 201 -0.27 -16.21 -5.89
CA SER A 201 -0.17 -15.07 -4.98
C SER A 201 0.95 -14.09 -5.35
N TRP A 202 1.73 -14.36 -6.42
CA TRP A 202 2.67 -13.36 -6.95
C TRP A 202 1.98 -12.09 -7.44
N SER A 203 0.66 -12.12 -7.60
CA SER A 203 -0.16 -10.93 -7.86
C SER A 203 -0.09 -9.89 -6.74
N TRP A 204 0.36 -10.26 -5.54
CA TRP A 204 0.36 -9.37 -4.36
C TRP A 204 1.66 -9.34 -3.57
N ALA A 205 2.69 -10.04 -3.98
CA ALA A 205 3.88 -10.19 -3.16
C ALA A 205 5.14 -10.40 -3.98
N GLY A 206 6.28 -10.12 -3.37
CA GLY A 206 7.61 -10.41 -3.90
C GLY A 206 8.07 -9.48 -5.01
N GLY A 207 9.38 -9.36 -5.16
CA GLY A 207 10.04 -8.56 -6.19
C GLY A 207 11.31 -9.22 -6.71
N LEU A 208 11.65 -8.99 -7.97
CA LEU A 208 12.93 -9.39 -8.55
C LEU A 208 14.10 -8.57 -7.98
N VAL A 209 13.82 -7.33 -7.55
CA VAL A 209 14.65 -6.58 -6.62
C VAL A 209 13.90 -6.46 -5.31
N TRP A 210 14.40 -7.11 -4.27
CA TRP A 210 13.66 -7.29 -3.04
C TRP A 210 14.43 -6.79 -1.83
N LEU A 211 13.90 -5.74 -1.21
CA LEU A 211 14.41 -5.18 0.03
C LEU A 211 13.64 -5.84 1.19
N ALA A 212 14.26 -6.81 1.85
CA ALA A 212 13.67 -7.50 2.99
C ALA A 212 14.78 -7.98 3.93
N PRO A 213 14.54 -8.04 5.26
CA PRO A 213 15.56 -8.46 6.22
C PRO A 213 16.16 -9.83 5.88
N GLU A 214 17.48 -9.92 5.74
CA GLU A 214 18.18 -11.18 5.39
C GLU A 214 17.85 -12.32 6.36
N ALA A 215 17.73 -12.00 7.63
CA ALA A 215 17.38 -12.98 8.66
C ALA A 215 16.01 -13.67 8.45
N ARG A 216 15.15 -13.07 7.63
CA ARG A 216 13.80 -13.57 7.33
C ARG A 216 13.71 -14.30 5.98
N TRP A 217 14.73 -14.17 5.14
CA TRP A 217 14.71 -14.71 3.79
C TRP A 217 14.33 -16.19 3.72
N ASN A 218 14.97 -17.01 4.54
CA ASN A 218 14.71 -18.45 4.53
C ASN A 218 13.28 -18.78 4.98
N SER A 219 12.74 -18.07 5.96
CA SER A 219 11.36 -18.28 6.41
C SER A 219 10.35 -17.79 5.36
N LEU A 220 10.64 -16.71 4.66
CA LEU A 220 9.83 -16.25 3.52
C LEU A 220 9.80 -17.30 2.41
N VAL A 221 10.96 -17.79 1.98
CA VAL A 221 11.07 -18.81 0.93
C VAL A 221 10.38 -20.11 1.36
N ALA A 222 10.54 -20.53 2.62
CA ALA A 222 9.87 -21.71 3.15
C ALA A 222 8.34 -21.56 3.15
N ALA A 223 7.83 -20.42 3.58
CA ALA A 223 6.39 -20.13 3.56
C ALA A 223 5.82 -20.16 2.12
N ILE A 224 6.55 -19.56 1.18
CA ILE A 224 6.16 -19.55 -0.24
C ILE A 224 6.11 -20.98 -0.78
N ARG A 225 7.15 -21.78 -0.55
CA ARG A 225 7.22 -23.18 -1.00
C ARG A 225 6.19 -24.08 -0.34
N ALA A 226 5.85 -23.80 0.92
CA ALA A 226 4.77 -24.47 1.62
C ALA A 226 3.38 -24.01 1.16
N ARG A 227 3.30 -23.01 0.27
CA ARG A 227 2.07 -22.38 -0.20
C ARG A 227 1.23 -21.79 0.96
N ALA A 228 1.92 -21.35 2.02
CA ALA A 228 1.29 -20.66 3.13
C ALA A 228 0.72 -19.32 2.68
N TRP A 229 -0.43 -18.95 3.26
CA TRP A 229 -1.03 -17.66 2.97
C TRP A 229 -0.11 -16.51 3.44
N PRO A 230 -0.09 -15.35 2.73
CA PRO A 230 0.84 -14.26 3.01
C PRO A 230 0.91 -13.81 4.47
N PHE A 231 -0.22 -13.79 5.13
CA PHE A 231 -0.29 -13.31 6.52
C PHE A 231 0.52 -14.14 7.51
N GLU A 232 0.63 -15.44 7.28
CA GLU A 232 1.33 -16.34 8.19
C GLU A 232 2.84 -16.34 7.96
N GLY A 233 3.27 -16.11 6.71
CA GLY A 233 4.69 -16.16 6.34
C GLY A 233 5.32 -14.79 6.10
N TRP A 234 4.53 -13.80 5.68
CA TRP A 234 5.01 -12.51 5.20
C TRP A 234 5.06 -11.43 6.26
N THR A 235 4.04 -11.38 7.09
CA THR A 235 3.87 -10.35 8.12
C THR A 235 4.00 -10.89 9.51
N GLY A 236 3.83 -12.18 9.72
CA GLY A 236 3.97 -12.88 10.99
C GLY A 236 5.29 -12.57 11.70
N ASN A 237 6.22 -12.11 10.93
CA ASN A 237 7.54 -11.70 11.37
C ASN A 237 7.56 -10.52 12.34
N ARG A 238 6.61 -9.60 12.24
CA ARG A 238 6.44 -8.56 13.26
C ARG A 238 5.92 -9.15 14.57
N ARG A 239 5.11 -10.20 14.48
CA ARG A 239 4.37 -10.78 15.61
C ARG A 239 5.18 -11.79 16.39
N ASP A 240 6.07 -12.55 15.74
CA ASP A 240 6.68 -13.73 16.34
C ASP A 240 7.86 -13.45 17.26
N ALA A 241 8.44 -12.26 17.24
CA ALA A 241 9.67 -11.97 17.96
C ALA A 241 9.65 -10.66 18.75
N TRP A 242 8.51 -10.03 18.91
CA TRP A 242 8.39 -8.83 19.73
C TRP A 242 8.27 -9.17 21.22
N ARG A 243 8.71 -8.27 22.06
CA ARG A 243 8.47 -8.28 23.50
C ARG A 243 7.98 -6.91 23.95
N THR A 244 7.11 -6.88 24.93
CA THR A 244 6.65 -5.64 25.55
C THR A 244 7.82 -4.95 26.24
N LEU A 245 8.03 -3.68 25.92
CA LEU A 245 8.96 -2.79 26.61
C LEU A 245 8.24 -2.07 27.75
N THR A 246 7.04 -1.55 27.48
CA THR A 246 6.24 -0.81 28.46
C THR A 246 4.79 -0.69 27.98
N ARG A 247 3.87 -0.42 28.92
CA ARG A 247 2.48 -0.04 28.62
C ARG A 247 2.39 1.46 28.42
N VAL A 248 1.42 1.88 27.60
CA VAL A 248 1.17 3.27 27.26
C VAL A 248 -0.12 3.72 27.95
N ALA A 249 -0.09 4.86 28.60
CA ALA A 249 -1.27 5.48 29.20
C ALA A 249 -2.18 6.07 28.09
N PRO A 250 -3.48 6.28 28.37
CA PRO A 250 -4.41 6.88 27.42
C PRO A 250 -3.86 8.18 26.83
N ALA A 251 -4.02 8.34 25.52
CA ALA A 251 -3.61 9.52 24.80
C ALA A 251 -4.52 9.73 23.58
N LEU A 252 -4.68 10.98 23.15
CA LEU A 252 -5.49 11.30 21.98
C LEU A 252 -4.66 11.23 20.70
N GLN A 253 -5.29 10.87 19.61
CA GLN A 253 -4.78 11.03 18.26
C GLN A 253 -4.16 12.41 18.08
N GLY A 254 -3.06 12.49 17.33
CA GLY A 254 -2.34 13.73 17.09
C GLY A 254 -1.35 14.12 18.20
N SER A 255 -1.30 13.40 19.34
CA SER A 255 -0.32 13.64 20.39
C SER A 255 1.08 13.24 19.94
N TRP A 256 2.06 14.12 20.14
CA TRP A 256 3.48 13.83 19.89
C TRP A 256 4.18 13.16 21.07
N THR A 257 3.55 13.16 22.22
CA THR A 257 4.12 12.61 23.45
C THR A 257 3.14 11.68 24.12
N VAL A 258 3.62 10.51 24.48
CA VAL A 258 2.88 9.52 25.26
C VAL A 258 3.50 9.37 26.66
N THR A 259 2.69 8.96 27.63
CA THR A 259 3.14 8.61 28.97
C THR A 259 3.22 7.09 29.09
N VAL A 260 4.34 6.57 29.57
CA VAL A 260 4.55 5.13 29.73
C VAL A 260 4.60 4.73 31.21
N THR A 261 4.33 3.46 31.51
CA THR A 261 4.40 2.94 32.89
C THR A 261 5.84 2.81 33.35
N ASP A 262 6.73 2.32 32.49
CA ASP A 262 8.15 2.16 32.77
C ASP A 262 8.98 2.68 31.57
N PRO A 263 9.85 3.68 31.74
CA PRO A 263 10.75 4.16 30.71
C PRO A 263 12.04 3.36 30.55
N ALA A 264 12.29 2.37 31.42
CA ALA A 264 13.51 1.57 31.38
C ALA A 264 13.65 0.86 30.02
N GLY A 265 14.85 0.99 29.41
CA GLY A 265 15.12 0.42 28.09
C GLY A 265 14.65 1.25 26.90
N LEU A 266 13.92 2.35 27.11
CA LEU A 266 13.57 3.30 26.06
C LEU A 266 14.68 4.34 25.89
N ARG A 267 15.01 4.65 24.64
CA ARG A 267 16.04 5.65 24.31
C ARG A 267 15.69 6.42 23.05
N ALA A 268 16.14 7.66 22.97
CA ALA A 268 16.05 8.44 21.73
C ALA A 268 16.74 7.70 20.57
N GLY A 269 16.16 7.78 19.39
CA GLY A 269 16.61 7.10 18.19
C GLY A 269 16.15 5.63 18.07
N ALA A 270 15.63 5.02 19.14
CA ALA A 270 15.13 3.66 19.06
C ALA A 270 13.85 3.58 18.22
N LEU A 271 13.78 2.58 17.35
CA LEU A 271 12.57 2.20 16.64
C LEU A 271 11.76 1.23 17.53
N VAL A 272 10.49 1.53 17.74
CA VAL A 272 9.56 0.73 18.54
C VAL A 272 8.26 0.54 17.76
N LEU A 273 7.45 -0.46 18.13
CA LEU A 273 6.07 -0.59 17.67
C LEU A 273 5.12 -0.07 18.75
N LEU A 274 4.22 0.86 18.38
CA LEU A 274 2.98 1.03 19.13
C LEU A 274 2.03 -0.07 18.68
N ARG A 275 1.66 -0.93 19.62
CA ARG A 275 0.77 -2.06 19.39
C ARG A 275 -0.55 -1.84 20.10
N LEU A 276 -1.66 -1.94 19.36
CA LEU A 276 -3.03 -1.83 19.84
C LEU A 276 -3.77 -3.11 19.47
N SER A 277 -4.29 -3.81 20.46
CA SER A 277 -5.11 -5.01 20.25
C SER A 277 -6.57 -4.62 20.10
N ASP A 278 -7.29 -5.32 19.24
CA ASP A 278 -8.73 -5.15 19.16
C ASP A 278 -9.41 -5.84 20.35
N ASP A 279 -10.52 -5.28 20.78
CA ASP A 279 -11.33 -5.88 21.83
C ASP A 279 -12.48 -6.73 21.25
N PRO A 280 -13.19 -7.53 22.05
CA PRO A 280 -14.29 -8.35 21.53
C PRO A 280 -15.47 -7.57 20.93
N ALA A 281 -15.59 -6.28 21.23
CA ALA A 281 -16.61 -5.40 20.63
C ALA A 281 -16.09 -4.69 19.38
N HIS A 282 -14.85 -4.97 18.95
CA HIS A 282 -14.19 -4.39 17.79
C HIS A 282 -14.09 -2.86 17.80
N THR A 283 -13.96 -2.26 19.00
CA THR A 283 -13.95 -0.81 19.14
C THR A 283 -12.69 -0.16 18.55
N LEU A 284 -11.58 -0.88 18.40
CA LEU A 284 -10.42 -0.40 17.65
C LEU A 284 -10.72 -0.28 16.15
N LEU A 285 -11.31 -1.31 15.56
CA LEU A 285 -11.69 -1.29 14.15
C LEU A 285 -12.76 -0.23 13.87
N GLU A 286 -13.73 -0.10 14.77
CA GLU A 286 -14.73 0.97 14.70
C GLU A 286 -14.11 2.36 14.76
N HIS A 287 -13.12 2.58 15.63
CA HIS A 287 -12.37 3.85 15.70
C HIS A 287 -11.61 4.14 14.40
N MET A 288 -11.01 3.14 13.76
CA MET A 288 -10.38 3.28 12.45
C MET A 288 -11.38 3.62 11.34
N ALA A 289 -12.63 3.18 11.50
CA ALA A 289 -13.75 3.55 10.63
C ALA A 289 -14.33 4.94 10.95
N GLY A 290 -13.80 5.64 11.96
CA GLY A 290 -14.25 6.98 12.36
C GLY A 290 -15.30 7.00 13.47
N GLY A 291 -15.61 5.86 14.12
CA GLY A 291 -16.62 5.76 15.16
C GLY A 291 -18.07 5.83 14.64
N GLY A 292 -18.26 5.67 13.36
CA GLY A 292 -19.54 5.63 12.67
C GLY A 292 -19.37 5.76 11.17
N PRO A 293 -20.22 5.30 10.34
CA PRO A 293 -21.55 4.71 10.59
C PRO A 293 -21.40 3.41 11.36
N GLY A 294 -22.21 3.18 12.36
CA GLY A 294 -22.06 2.17 13.39
C GLY A 294 -21.61 0.76 12.97
N PRO A 295 -21.36 -0.12 13.93
CA PRO A 295 -20.82 -1.46 13.67
C PRO A 295 -21.71 -2.29 12.73
N GLU A 296 -22.98 -1.95 12.57
CA GLU A 296 -23.89 -2.62 11.65
C GLU A 296 -23.51 -2.43 10.17
N ALA A 297 -22.74 -1.39 9.84
CA ALA A 297 -22.29 -1.14 8.48
C ALA A 297 -21.09 -2.01 8.07
N TYR A 298 -20.40 -2.60 9.05
CA TYR A 298 -19.23 -3.44 8.81
C TYR A 298 -19.46 -4.84 9.37
N VAL A 299 -19.07 -5.82 8.58
CA VAL A 299 -19.04 -7.21 9.05
C VAL A 299 -17.66 -7.49 9.63
N TRP A 300 -17.56 -7.47 10.96
CA TRP A 300 -16.32 -7.72 11.72
C TRP A 300 -16.05 -9.20 11.97
N ASP A 301 -16.69 -10.09 11.22
CA ASP A 301 -16.55 -11.51 11.42
C ASP A 301 -15.39 -12.13 10.62
N ASP A 302 -15.15 -13.42 10.83
CA ASP A 302 -14.14 -14.20 10.12
C ASP A 302 -14.33 -14.23 8.59
N LYS A 303 -15.50 -13.88 8.08
CA LYS A 303 -15.76 -13.87 6.64
C LYS A 303 -15.01 -12.74 5.96
N THR A 304 -14.90 -11.59 6.61
CA THR A 304 -14.15 -10.46 6.09
C THR A 304 -12.65 -10.63 6.31
N LYS A 305 -12.23 -11.52 7.20
CA LYS A 305 -10.84 -11.69 7.64
C LYS A 305 -10.16 -10.40 8.11
N LEU A 306 -10.94 -9.36 8.35
CA LEU A 306 -10.43 -8.08 8.82
C LEU A 306 -9.77 -8.22 10.18
N THR A 307 -10.32 -9.06 11.05
CA THR A 307 -9.75 -9.40 12.35
C THR A 307 -8.35 -10.03 12.26
N SER A 308 -7.97 -10.59 11.12
CA SER A 308 -6.62 -11.12 10.91
C SER A 308 -5.54 -10.05 10.76
N TYR A 309 -5.93 -8.80 10.48
CA TYR A 309 -4.99 -7.67 10.36
C TYR A 309 -4.68 -7.01 11.71
N VAL A 310 -5.48 -7.23 12.74
CA VAL A 310 -5.18 -6.79 14.10
C VAL A 310 -4.32 -7.80 14.83
N PRO A 311 -3.46 -7.43 15.76
CA PRO A 311 -3.32 -6.09 16.33
C PRO A 311 -2.79 -5.06 15.33
N TYR A 312 -3.17 -3.80 15.51
CA TYR A 312 -2.58 -2.68 14.78
C TYR A 312 -1.16 -2.44 15.30
N GLU A 313 -0.20 -2.43 14.41
CA GLU A 313 1.22 -2.32 14.71
C GLU A 313 1.84 -1.14 13.96
N TRP A 314 2.07 -0.05 14.66
CA TRP A 314 2.61 1.17 14.08
C TRP A 314 4.06 1.39 14.47
N PRO A 315 5.02 1.23 13.53
CA PRO A 315 6.43 1.51 13.78
C PRO A 315 6.68 3.01 13.92
N VAL A 316 7.36 3.39 14.99
CA VAL A 316 7.73 4.79 15.21
C VAL A 316 9.06 4.90 15.93
N ARG A 317 9.84 5.92 15.57
CA ARG A 317 11.09 6.21 16.25
C ARG A 317 10.84 7.13 17.44
N ILE A 318 11.52 6.86 18.54
CA ILE A 318 11.52 7.73 19.73
C ILE A 318 12.41 8.93 19.46
N ALA A 319 11.85 10.13 19.51
CA ALA A 319 12.62 11.36 19.38
C ALA A 319 13.31 11.74 20.71
N ARG A 320 12.62 11.55 21.85
CA ARG A 320 13.14 11.94 23.17
C ARG A 320 12.45 11.14 24.29
N VAL A 321 13.20 10.87 25.36
CA VAL A 321 12.68 10.28 26.62
C VAL A 321 12.99 11.26 27.76
N HIS A 322 11.97 11.58 28.56
CA HIS A 322 12.12 12.41 29.76
C HIS A 322 11.21 11.86 30.87
N GLY A 323 11.83 11.13 31.81
CA GLY A 323 11.06 10.35 32.79
C GLY A 323 10.11 9.40 32.07
N ARG A 324 8.84 9.42 32.49
CA ARG A 324 7.77 8.60 31.86
C ARG A 324 7.19 9.20 30.57
N ARG A 325 7.63 10.38 30.15
CA ARG A 325 7.18 11.03 28.90
C ARG A 325 8.09 10.66 27.75
N VAL A 326 7.51 10.08 26.71
CA VAL A 326 8.18 9.65 25.49
C VAL A 326 7.66 10.47 24.32
N THR A 327 8.52 11.27 23.70
CA THR A 327 8.20 12.03 22.49
C THR A 327 8.54 11.18 21.27
N LEU A 328 7.60 11.09 20.34
CA LEU A 328 7.69 10.32 19.10
C LEU A 328 8.12 11.22 17.93
N GLU A 329 8.64 10.65 16.86
CA GLU A 329 8.99 11.40 15.63
C GLU A 329 7.76 11.83 14.83
N ARG A 330 6.61 11.18 15.07
CA ARG A 330 5.33 11.46 14.41
C ARG A 330 4.22 11.51 15.46
N PRO A 331 3.14 12.26 15.21
CA PRO A 331 2.00 12.27 16.12
C PRO A 331 1.26 10.93 16.06
N LEU A 332 0.57 10.58 17.12
CA LEU A 332 -0.23 9.36 17.20
C LEU A 332 -1.26 9.29 16.05
N PRO A 333 -1.32 8.17 15.31
CA PRO A 333 -2.26 8.00 14.20
C PRO A 333 -3.70 7.75 14.67
N LEU A 334 -3.87 7.24 15.88
CA LEU A 334 -5.12 6.87 16.52
C LEU A 334 -5.10 7.30 17.99
N ASP A 335 -6.26 7.30 18.62
CA ASP A 335 -6.34 7.32 20.08
C ASP A 335 -5.60 6.10 20.66
N VAL A 336 -5.15 6.25 21.87
CA VAL A 336 -4.63 5.16 22.70
C VAL A 336 -5.59 4.99 23.85
N ARG A 337 -6.31 3.85 23.88
CA ARG A 337 -7.34 3.55 24.87
C ARG A 337 -6.97 2.30 25.67
N PRO A 338 -7.29 2.24 26.96
CA PRO A 338 -6.93 1.10 27.83
C PRO A 338 -7.47 -0.24 27.34
N GLU A 339 -8.67 -0.26 26.75
CA GLU A 339 -9.33 -1.46 26.23
C GLU A 339 -8.57 -2.12 25.08
N TRP A 340 -7.67 -1.40 24.42
CA TRP A 340 -6.85 -1.91 23.31
C TRP A 340 -5.48 -2.43 23.74
N ASP A 341 -5.25 -2.62 25.04
CA ASP A 341 -3.98 -3.09 25.61
C ASP A 341 -2.74 -2.41 25.03
N PRO A 342 -2.64 -1.08 25.08
CA PRO A 342 -1.62 -0.32 24.37
C PRO A 342 -0.21 -0.55 24.91
N GLN A 343 0.71 -0.92 24.02
CA GLN A 343 2.07 -1.25 24.38
C GLN A 343 3.08 -0.61 23.43
N LEU A 344 4.23 -0.20 23.96
CA LEU A 344 5.44 -0.08 23.15
C LEU A 344 6.19 -1.40 23.22
N THR A 345 6.49 -1.96 22.07
CA THR A 345 7.18 -3.25 21.96
C THR A 345 8.49 -3.10 21.20
N THR A 346 9.35 -4.11 21.32
CA THR A 346 10.55 -4.16 20.49
C THR A 346 10.15 -4.25 19.03
N HIS A 347 10.94 -3.57 18.22
CA HIS A 347 10.88 -3.70 16.76
C HIS A 347 12.03 -4.60 16.33
N VAL A 348 11.72 -5.78 15.86
CA VAL A 348 12.75 -6.79 15.57
C VAL A 348 12.88 -6.95 14.06
N GLN A 349 14.12 -6.81 13.57
CA GLN A 349 14.54 -7.23 12.23
C GLN A 349 13.92 -6.45 11.06
N GLU A 350 13.57 -5.20 11.25
CA GLU A 350 13.24 -4.32 10.14
C GLU A 350 14.50 -3.91 9.38
N LEU A 351 14.38 -3.88 8.07
CA LEU A 351 15.42 -3.31 7.21
C LEU A 351 15.34 -1.80 7.30
N THR A 352 16.47 -1.14 7.60
CA THR A 352 16.47 0.33 7.75
C THR A 352 17.58 0.99 6.94
N GLY A 353 17.30 2.20 6.44
CA GLY A 353 18.31 3.03 5.80
C GLY A 353 18.89 2.46 4.52
N SER A 354 18.13 1.64 3.80
CA SER A 354 18.54 0.99 2.56
C SER A 354 17.76 1.50 1.37
N GLY A 355 18.34 1.43 0.18
CA GLY A 355 17.69 1.97 -1.01
C GLY A 355 18.10 1.33 -2.31
N VAL A 356 17.31 1.65 -3.36
CA VAL A 356 17.58 1.33 -4.76
C VAL A 356 17.50 2.60 -5.56
N GLU A 357 18.53 2.91 -6.33
CA GLU A 357 18.64 4.19 -7.02
C GLU A 357 19.15 4.04 -8.46
N GLY A 358 18.65 4.91 -9.34
CA GLY A 358 19.24 5.19 -10.65
C GLY A 358 19.36 3.99 -11.58
N LEU A 359 18.33 3.17 -11.74
CA LEU A 359 18.37 2.01 -12.62
C LEU A 359 17.01 1.68 -13.26
N THR A 360 17.05 0.89 -14.32
CA THR A 360 15.87 0.21 -14.88
C THR A 360 15.91 -1.27 -14.49
N LEU A 361 14.79 -1.79 -14.01
CA LEU A 361 14.53 -3.23 -13.94
C LEU A 361 13.59 -3.59 -15.09
N GLU A 362 14.07 -4.37 -16.02
CA GLU A 362 13.31 -4.83 -17.18
C GLU A 362 13.14 -6.34 -17.15
N ALA A 363 11.91 -6.80 -17.13
CA ALA A 363 11.63 -8.22 -17.30
C ALA A 363 11.50 -8.60 -18.78
N VAL A 364 11.68 -9.87 -19.10
CA VAL A 364 11.43 -10.40 -20.44
C VAL A 364 10.02 -10.04 -20.87
N GLN A 365 9.89 -9.51 -22.10
CA GLN A 365 8.60 -9.08 -22.62
C GLN A 365 7.71 -10.28 -22.92
N THR A 366 6.65 -10.42 -22.13
CA THR A 366 5.57 -11.39 -22.32
C THR A 366 4.23 -10.67 -22.19
N PRO A 367 3.14 -11.15 -22.80
CA PRO A 367 1.81 -10.59 -22.55
C PRO A 367 1.46 -10.68 -21.07
N GLN A 368 0.76 -9.66 -20.56
CA GLN A 368 0.21 -9.69 -19.21
C GLN A 368 -0.68 -10.93 -19.04
N GLN A 369 -0.54 -11.61 -17.91
CA GLN A 369 -1.31 -12.82 -17.62
C GLN A 369 -2.75 -12.48 -17.24
N PRO A 370 -3.69 -13.43 -17.38
CA PRO A 370 -5.02 -13.28 -16.80
C PRO A 370 -4.96 -13.05 -15.29
N HIS A 371 -6.03 -12.51 -14.74
CA HIS A 371 -6.15 -12.22 -13.31
C HIS A 371 -5.77 -13.42 -12.43
N LEU A 372 -4.90 -13.19 -11.46
CA LEU A 372 -4.38 -14.18 -10.51
C LEU A 372 -3.49 -15.29 -11.11
N LEU A 373 -3.05 -15.15 -12.36
CA LEU A 373 -2.13 -16.07 -13.01
C LEU A 373 -0.73 -15.48 -13.23
N ASP A 374 -0.41 -14.40 -12.53
CA ASP A 374 0.88 -13.71 -12.62
C ASP A 374 2.03 -14.66 -12.33
N LYS A 375 3.07 -14.61 -13.17
CA LYS A 375 4.26 -15.45 -13.04
C LYS A 375 5.24 -14.93 -11.98
N GLY A 376 5.05 -13.69 -11.53
CA GLY A 376 5.96 -13.03 -10.60
C GLY A 376 7.15 -12.38 -11.28
N TYR A 377 6.97 -11.82 -12.46
CA TYR A 377 7.89 -10.83 -12.99
C TYR A 377 7.64 -9.50 -12.27
N ASN A 378 7.83 -9.49 -10.96
CA ASN A 378 7.53 -8.34 -10.11
C ASN A 378 8.75 -7.40 -10.04
N GLY A 379 8.48 -6.11 -9.92
CA GLY A 379 9.48 -5.06 -9.90
C GLY A 379 10.27 -4.97 -8.59
N VAL A 380 10.18 -3.81 -7.94
CA VAL A 380 10.92 -3.51 -6.70
C VAL A 380 9.97 -3.54 -5.51
N VAL A 381 10.27 -4.36 -4.51
CA VAL A 381 9.43 -4.51 -3.32
C VAL A 381 10.22 -4.24 -2.04
N LEU A 382 9.66 -3.37 -1.20
CA LEU A 382 10.12 -3.09 0.16
C LEU A 382 9.22 -3.85 1.12
N GLN A 383 9.80 -4.77 1.89
CA GLN A 383 9.06 -5.59 2.84
C GLN A 383 9.71 -5.56 4.21
N CYS A 384 8.90 -5.39 5.26
CA CYS A 384 9.38 -5.21 6.62
C CYS A 384 10.51 -4.17 6.67
N ALA A 385 10.29 -3.02 6.04
CA ALA A 385 11.26 -1.96 5.85
C ALA A 385 10.84 -0.67 6.55
N TYR A 386 11.79 0.07 7.07
CA TYR A 386 11.60 1.36 7.71
C TYR A 386 12.68 2.35 7.28
N ASP A 387 12.33 3.60 6.96
CA ASP A 387 13.29 4.60 6.47
C ASP A 387 14.09 4.12 5.24
N CYS A 388 13.45 3.37 4.33
CA CYS A 388 14.05 2.89 3.08
C CYS A 388 13.52 3.69 1.88
N TRP A 389 14.19 3.56 0.72
CA TRP A 389 13.77 4.33 -0.45
C TRP A 389 14.03 3.65 -1.78
N VAL A 390 13.29 4.13 -2.79
CA VAL A 390 13.54 3.88 -4.22
C VAL A 390 13.56 5.23 -4.92
N ASP A 391 14.60 5.53 -5.70
CA ASP A 391 14.77 6.82 -6.33
C ASP A 391 15.31 6.72 -7.75
N ASP A 392 14.68 7.39 -8.72
CA ASP A 392 15.03 7.33 -10.14
C ASP A 392 15.08 5.88 -10.67
N VAL A 393 13.98 5.13 -10.48
CA VAL A 393 13.87 3.75 -10.91
C VAL A 393 12.70 3.56 -11.87
N THR A 394 12.98 2.94 -13.01
CA THR A 394 11.98 2.49 -13.97
C THR A 394 11.82 0.97 -13.90
N VAL A 395 10.58 0.49 -13.86
CA VAL A 395 10.28 -0.94 -14.05
C VAL A 395 9.56 -1.14 -15.37
N ARG A 396 9.96 -2.18 -16.12
CA ARG A 396 9.42 -2.46 -17.45
C ARG A 396 8.98 -3.90 -17.58
N HIS A 397 7.85 -4.13 -18.25
CA HIS A 397 7.31 -5.45 -18.56
C HIS A 397 7.07 -6.34 -17.33
N VAL A 398 6.75 -5.72 -16.20
CA VAL A 398 6.55 -6.41 -14.92
C VAL A 398 5.08 -6.77 -14.69
N ASP A 399 4.83 -7.80 -13.87
CA ASP A 399 3.49 -8.17 -13.40
C ASP A 399 2.98 -7.18 -12.37
N ASN A 400 3.81 -6.86 -11.38
CA ASN A 400 3.59 -5.80 -10.39
C ASN A 400 4.79 -4.86 -10.40
N GLY A 401 4.54 -3.57 -10.22
CA GLY A 401 5.59 -2.55 -10.31
C GLY A 401 6.35 -2.36 -9.00
N PHE A 402 5.86 -1.49 -8.14
CA PHE A 402 6.49 -1.16 -6.86
C PHE A 402 5.59 -1.56 -5.71
N GLY A 403 6.15 -2.22 -4.71
CA GLY A 403 5.41 -2.71 -3.56
C GLY A 403 5.96 -2.24 -2.22
N LEU A 404 5.03 -1.92 -1.33
CA LEU A 404 5.25 -1.63 0.08
C LEU A 404 4.45 -2.66 0.88
N VAL A 405 5.13 -3.60 1.53
CA VAL A 405 4.50 -4.69 2.29
C VAL A 405 5.01 -4.65 3.72
N ALA A 406 4.13 -4.39 4.67
CA ALA A 406 4.55 -4.15 6.05
C ALA A 406 5.73 -3.17 6.14
N ALA A 407 5.72 -2.14 5.29
CA ALA A 407 6.77 -1.14 5.18
C ALA A 407 6.26 0.20 5.72
N SER A 408 7.12 0.93 6.41
CA SER A 408 6.71 2.20 7.01
C SER A 408 7.78 3.27 6.85
N ALA A 409 7.34 4.51 6.73
CA ALA A 409 8.24 5.65 6.56
C ALA A 409 9.22 5.48 5.38
N CYS A 410 8.78 4.84 4.29
CA CYS A 410 9.57 4.66 3.09
C CYS A 410 9.19 5.67 2.00
N THR A 411 10.12 5.97 1.11
CA THR A 411 9.87 6.88 -0.02
C THR A 411 10.12 6.18 -1.35
N LEU A 412 9.16 6.26 -2.26
CA LEU A 412 9.32 5.96 -3.68
C LEU A 412 9.26 7.28 -4.44
N ARG A 413 10.35 7.70 -5.07
CA ARG A 413 10.46 9.00 -5.75
C ARG A 413 11.00 8.84 -7.17
N ARG A 414 10.47 9.61 -8.12
CA ARG A 414 10.86 9.56 -9.53
C ARG A 414 10.82 8.13 -10.09
N THR A 415 9.73 7.43 -9.78
CA THR A 415 9.53 6.04 -10.18
C THR A 415 8.59 5.93 -11.36
N ARG A 416 8.84 4.96 -12.23
CA ARG A 416 8.09 4.80 -13.48
C ARG A 416 7.76 3.34 -13.73
N VAL A 417 6.50 3.06 -14.07
CA VAL A 417 6.02 1.76 -14.54
C VAL A 417 5.71 1.87 -16.02
N ALA A 418 6.33 1.04 -16.85
CA ALA A 418 6.25 1.11 -18.31
C ALA A 418 6.24 -0.28 -18.98
N GLY A 419 6.01 -0.30 -20.28
CA GLY A 419 6.04 -1.53 -21.07
C GLY A 419 4.67 -2.19 -21.20
N ARG A 420 4.54 -3.47 -20.92
CA ARG A 420 3.23 -4.14 -20.86
C ARG A 420 2.43 -3.65 -19.65
N GLY A 421 1.14 -3.83 -19.64
CA GLY A 421 0.33 -3.49 -18.47
C GLY A 421 0.73 -4.32 -17.25
N SER A 422 0.72 -3.71 -16.09
CA SER A 422 0.97 -4.35 -14.79
C SER A 422 -0.35 -4.55 -14.06
N HIS A 423 -0.49 -5.67 -13.35
CA HIS A 423 -1.67 -5.94 -12.53
C HIS A 423 -1.79 -4.87 -11.43
N HIS A 424 -0.74 -4.69 -10.61
CA HIS A 424 -0.62 -3.60 -9.66
C HIS A 424 0.64 -2.77 -9.93
N PRO A 425 0.53 -1.65 -10.66
CA PRO A 425 1.67 -0.74 -10.84
C PRO A 425 2.30 -0.29 -9.53
N TYR A 426 1.47 0.03 -8.54
CA TYR A 426 1.87 0.32 -7.17
C TYR A 426 0.92 -0.38 -6.20
N PHE A 427 1.48 -1.02 -5.19
CA PHE A 427 0.68 -1.62 -4.11
C PHE A 427 1.29 -1.34 -2.74
N CYS A 428 0.40 -1.04 -1.77
CA CYS A 428 0.73 -0.71 -0.39
C CYS A 428 -0.19 -1.49 0.53
N ARG A 429 0.36 -2.41 1.33
CA ARG A 429 -0.46 -3.42 2.01
C ARG A 429 0.16 -3.93 3.30
N GLU A 430 -0.60 -4.74 4.03
CA GLU A 430 -0.17 -5.45 5.23
C GLU A 430 0.33 -4.50 6.33
N GLY A 431 -0.48 -3.50 6.70
CA GLY A 431 -0.11 -2.55 7.74
C GLY A 431 1.12 -1.73 7.36
N SER A 432 1.15 -1.21 6.13
CA SER A 432 2.15 -0.24 5.69
C SER A 432 1.73 1.18 6.06
N HIS A 433 2.62 1.95 6.67
CA HIS A 433 2.24 3.22 7.26
C HIS A 433 3.21 4.35 6.93
N ASP A 434 2.69 5.58 6.83
CA ASP A 434 3.50 6.79 6.70
C ASP A 434 4.45 6.79 5.48
N ASN A 435 4.13 6.09 4.40
CA ASN A 435 4.96 6.05 3.21
C ASN A 435 4.65 7.21 2.27
N LEU A 436 5.62 7.59 1.46
CA LEU A 436 5.51 8.63 0.45
C LEU A 436 5.86 8.08 -0.94
N VAL A 437 4.92 8.16 -1.86
CA VAL A 437 5.14 7.90 -3.30
C VAL A 437 4.97 9.23 -4.02
N GLU A 438 6.05 9.76 -4.59
CA GLU A 438 6.02 11.08 -5.22
C GLU A 438 6.76 11.12 -6.56
N ASP A 439 6.35 12.03 -7.45
CA ASP A 439 6.90 12.17 -8.78
C ASP A 439 6.87 10.83 -9.55
N PHE A 440 5.73 10.17 -9.54
CA PHE A 440 5.57 8.85 -10.12
C PHE A 440 4.80 8.88 -11.43
N THR A 441 5.09 7.90 -12.31
CA THR A 441 4.40 7.77 -13.60
C THR A 441 3.97 6.32 -13.84
N ILE A 442 2.73 6.14 -14.26
CA ILE A 442 2.22 4.90 -14.85
C ILE A 442 1.95 5.16 -16.32
N GLU A 443 2.76 4.55 -17.20
CA GLU A 443 2.64 4.71 -18.65
C GLU A 443 1.51 3.87 -19.25
N GLU A 444 1.04 4.24 -20.41
CA GLU A 444 0.20 3.36 -21.21
C GLU A 444 0.92 2.07 -21.56
N ARG A 445 0.17 0.97 -21.56
CA ARG A 445 0.74 -0.31 -21.98
C ARG A 445 1.10 -0.30 -23.46
N THR A 446 2.25 -0.85 -23.80
CA THR A 446 2.75 -0.99 -25.17
C THR A 446 2.44 -2.36 -25.79
N VAL A 447 1.91 -3.29 -25.01
CA VAL A 447 1.58 -4.65 -25.44
C VAL A 447 0.16 -4.96 -24.97
N PRO A 448 -0.73 -5.46 -25.84
CA PRO A 448 -2.04 -5.92 -25.43
C PRO A 448 -1.94 -7.00 -24.35
N GLY A 449 -2.82 -6.95 -23.35
CA GLY A 449 -2.96 -8.01 -22.36
C GLY A 449 -3.64 -9.24 -22.96
N ARG A 450 -3.54 -10.37 -22.26
CA ARG A 450 -4.38 -11.56 -22.53
C ARG A 450 -5.83 -11.25 -22.14
N PRO A 451 -6.81 -12.04 -22.62
CA PRO A 451 -8.17 -11.98 -22.07
C PRO A 451 -8.12 -12.10 -20.53
N ASP A 452 -9.06 -11.47 -19.86
CA ASP A 452 -9.21 -11.47 -18.40
C ASP A 452 -8.03 -10.87 -17.61
N THR A 453 -7.14 -10.10 -18.26
CA THR A 453 -6.14 -9.31 -17.52
C THR A 453 -6.84 -8.20 -16.73
N GLN A 454 -6.32 -7.93 -15.54
CA GLN A 454 -6.75 -6.77 -14.74
C GLN A 454 -5.60 -5.77 -14.62
N LEU A 455 -5.99 -4.51 -14.54
CA LEU A 455 -5.12 -3.39 -14.30
C LEU A 455 -5.75 -2.58 -13.18
N HIS A 456 -5.03 -2.43 -12.11
CA HIS A 456 -5.41 -1.51 -11.03
C HIS A 456 -4.72 -0.15 -11.23
N GLY A 457 -3.94 0.30 -10.33
CA GLY A 457 -3.22 1.59 -10.41
C GLY A 457 -2.41 1.79 -9.16
N VAL A 458 -2.81 2.76 -8.34
CA VAL A 458 -2.25 2.92 -6.99
C VAL A 458 -3.16 2.22 -5.99
N ASN A 459 -2.71 1.08 -5.51
CA ASN A 459 -3.45 0.20 -4.61
C ASN A 459 -3.08 0.45 -3.15
N VAL A 460 -4.08 0.36 -2.26
CA VAL A 460 -3.89 0.32 -0.82
C VAL A 460 -4.84 -0.68 -0.18
N GLU A 461 -4.38 -1.41 0.84
CA GLU A 461 -5.20 -2.38 1.57
C GLU A 461 -4.65 -2.71 2.97
N GLY A 462 -5.38 -3.53 3.74
CA GLY A 462 -4.88 -4.22 4.93
C GLY A 462 -4.47 -3.32 6.08
N LEU A 463 -5.36 -2.48 6.59
CA LEU A 463 -5.13 -1.49 7.66
C LEU A 463 -3.92 -0.56 7.42
N SER A 464 -3.45 -0.46 6.17
CA SER A 464 -2.41 0.50 5.80
C SER A 464 -2.91 1.93 6.01
N SER A 465 -2.06 2.84 6.47
CA SER A 465 -2.53 4.17 6.85
C SER A 465 -1.49 5.27 6.70
N TYR A 466 -1.97 6.49 6.53
CA TYR A 466 -1.15 7.71 6.40
C TYR A 466 -0.17 7.66 5.22
N ASN A 467 -0.42 6.81 4.23
CA ASN A 467 0.37 6.77 3.01
C ASN A 467 -0.02 7.90 2.07
N VAL A 468 0.95 8.43 1.37
CA VAL A 468 0.79 9.58 0.51
C VAL A 468 1.20 9.26 -0.92
N TRP A 469 0.31 9.50 -1.87
CA TRP A 469 0.63 9.58 -3.30
C TRP A 469 0.58 11.03 -3.74
N SER A 470 1.65 11.51 -4.33
CA SER A 470 1.88 12.94 -4.60
C SER A 470 2.53 13.17 -5.96
N ARG A 471 2.08 14.17 -6.69
CA ARG A 471 2.63 14.58 -7.99
C ARG A 471 2.77 13.41 -8.98
N GLY A 472 1.64 12.72 -9.20
CA GLY A 472 1.58 11.54 -10.05
C GLY A 472 0.99 11.81 -11.43
N GLU A 473 1.48 11.08 -12.43
CA GLU A 473 0.87 10.98 -13.76
C GLU A 473 0.51 9.53 -14.05
N MET A 474 -0.78 9.24 -14.14
CA MET A 474 -1.30 7.91 -14.43
C MET A 474 -1.99 7.93 -15.80
N ARG A 475 -1.27 7.50 -16.84
CA ARG A 475 -1.84 7.41 -18.21
C ARG A 475 -2.74 6.21 -18.38
N MET A 476 -2.66 5.26 -17.45
CA MET A 476 -3.62 4.16 -17.28
C MET A 476 -3.67 3.73 -15.83
N GLY A 477 -4.77 3.10 -15.44
CA GLY A 477 -5.01 2.64 -14.08
C GLY A 477 -6.07 3.47 -13.38
N THR A 478 -6.17 3.30 -12.08
CA THR A 478 -7.14 4.01 -11.23
C THR A 478 -6.61 4.17 -9.81
N PHE A 479 -7.33 4.89 -9.00
CA PHE A 479 -7.20 4.74 -7.56
C PHE A 479 -7.88 3.44 -7.16
N ASP A 480 -7.15 2.58 -6.46
CA ASP A 480 -7.64 1.33 -5.98
C ASP A 480 -7.55 1.29 -4.45
N SER A 481 -8.67 1.01 -3.80
CA SER A 481 -8.71 0.66 -2.40
C SER A 481 -9.29 -0.75 -2.32
N HIS A 482 -8.44 -1.73 -2.02
CA HIS A 482 -8.80 -3.08 -2.38
C HIS A 482 -9.65 -3.76 -1.32
N ARG A 483 -9.30 -3.63 -0.05
CA ARG A 483 -10.00 -4.24 1.10
C ARG A 483 -9.19 -4.07 2.39
N GLY A 484 -9.68 -4.65 3.49
CA GLY A 484 -8.95 -4.63 4.76
C GLY A 484 -8.87 -3.25 5.38
N MET A 485 -9.84 -2.40 5.07
CA MET A 485 -10.07 -1.10 5.70
C MET A 485 -8.82 -0.24 5.86
N PRO A 486 -8.07 0.09 4.79
CA PRO A 486 -7.03 1.11 4.90
C PRO A 486 -7.68 2.44 5.30
N PHE A 487 -6.95 3.30 6.01
CA PHE A 487 -7.51 4.54 6.54
C PHE A 487 -6.50 5.71 6.52
N ALA A 488 -6.99 6.94 6.51
CA ALA A 488 -6.18 8.15 6.56
C ALA A 488 -5.10 8.27 5.48
N ASP A 489 -5.32 7.66 4.31
CA ASP A 489 -4.42 7.75 3.16
C ASP A 489 -4.74 8.99 2.31
N VAL A 490 -3.73 9.56 1.67
CA VAL A 490 -3.84 10.81 0.92
C VAL A 490 -3.36 10.65 -0.51
N ARG A 491 -4.15 11.13 -1.46
CA ARG A 491 -3.79 11.29 -2.88
C ARG A 491 -3.90 12.75 -3.24
N THR A 492 -2.79 13.35 -3.71
CA THR A 492 -2.70 14.80 -3.91
C THR A 492 -1.90 15.18 -5.15
N ASP A 493 -2.43 16.13 -5.93
CA ASP A 493 -1.78 16.64 -7.15
C ASP A 493 -1.47 15.53 -8.16
N ILE A 494 -2.50 14.78 -8.57
CA ILE A 494 -2.39 13.65 -9.49
C ILE A 494 -3.28 13.88 -10.71
N THR A 495 -2.73 13.58 -11.88
CA THR A 495 -3.47 13.50 -13.14
C THR A 495 -3.64 12.03 -13.51
N LEU A 496 -4.88 11.59 -13.81
CA LEU A 496 -5.13 10.20 -14.19
C LEU A 496 -6.13 10.07 -15.34
N ASN A 497 -5.84 9.12 -16.24
CA ASN A 497 -6.81 8.49 -17.12
C ASN A 497 -7.42 7.32 -16.36
N ASN A 498 -8.62 7.53 -15.79
CA ASN A 498 -9.27 6.61 -14.85
C ASN A 498 -9.91 5.44 -15.60
N ASN A 499 -9.11 4.49 -16.04
CA ASN A 499 -9.53 3.35 -16.86
C ASN A 499 -9.15 1.98 -16.25
N GLY A 500 -8.66 1.97 -15.03
CA GLY A 500 -8.34 0.74 -14.30
C GLY A 500 -9.55 0.15 -13.59
N ARG A 501 -9.32 -1.01 -12.97
CA ARG A 501 -10.28 -1.67 -12.10
C ARG A 501 -10.01 -1.26 -10.65
N HIS A 502 -11.05 -0.85 -9.95
CA HIS A 502 -10.98 -0.41 -8.56
C HIS A 502 -11.75 -1.34 -7.64
N GLY A 503 -11.34 -1.37 -6.40
CA GLY A 503 -11.94 -2.21 -5.37
C GLY A 503 -11.62 -3.68 -5.53
N GLY A 504 -11.69 -4.38 -4.42
CA GLY A 504 -11.56 -5.82 -4.31
C GLY A 504 -12.86 -6.47 -3.90
N ASP A 505 -12.77 -7.75 -3.61
CA ASP A 505 -13.84 -8.52 -3.04
C ASP A 505 -14.18 -8.02 -1.62
N GLY A 506 -15.40 -7.53 -1.40
CA GLY A 506 -15.89 -7.05 -0.10
C GLY A 506 -15.84 -8.10 1.02
N SER A 507 -15.63 -9.38 0.69
CA SER A 507 -15.44 -10.46 1.67
C SER A 507 -14.20 -10.29 2.56
N ALA A 508 -13.33 -9.30 2.29
CA ALA A 508 -12.15 -9.03 3.09
C ALA A 508 -12.19 -7.67 3.82
N GLY A 509 -13.38 -7.16 4.07
CA GLY A 509 -13.63 -5.93 4.81
C GLY A 509 -13.85 -4.71 3.94
N PRO A 510 -14.13 -3.56 4.56
CA PRO A 510 -14.43 -2.32 3.86
C PRO A 510 -13.27 -1.87 2.97
N LEU A 511 -13.62 -1.20 1.86
CA LEU A 511 -12.63 -0.57 0.98
C LEU A 511 -11.95 0.62 1.64
N PHE A 512 -12.65 1.32 2.53
CA PHE A 512 -12.17 2.53 3.20
C PHE A 512 -12.46 2.49 4.69
N GLY A 513 -11.47 2.84 5.49
CA GLY A 513 -11.65 3.40 6.82
C GLY A 513 -11.75 4.92 6.76
N ALA A 514 -11.65 5.58 7.91
CA ALA A 514 -11.85 7.02 8.00
C ALA A 514 -10.70 7.85 7.42
N ARG A 515 -11.01 9.11 7.08
CA ARG A 515 -10.07 10.20 6.79
C ARG A 515 -9.26 10.03 5.51
N PHE A 516 -9.75 9.27 4.52
CA PHE A 516 -9.17 9.36 3.19
C PHE A 516 -9.28 10.77 2.64
N THR A 517 -8.23 11.25 2.00
CA THR A 517 -8.22 12.60 1.41
C THR A 517 -7.75 12.55 -0.04
N HIS A 518 -8.60 13.05 -0.94
CA HIS A 518 -8.25 13.30 -2.34
C HIS A 518 -8.20 14.81 -2.58
N TRP A 519 -7.05 15.30 -3.04
CA TRP A 519 -6.79 16.72 -3.12
C TRP A 519 -6.14 17.09 -4.45
N ASN A 520 -6.79 17.96 -5.23
CA ASN A 520 -6.34 18.36 -6.58
C ASN A 520 -6.09 17.16 -7.50
N ILE A 521 -7.15 16.48 -7.85
CA ILE A 521 -7.11 15.33 -8.76
C ILE A 521 -7.69 15.70 -10.11
N ARG A 522 -6.90 15.57 -11.17
CA ARG A 522 -7.34 15.77 -12.57
C ARG A 522 -7.70 14.44 -13.18
N VAL A 523 -8.98 14.26 -13.55
CA VAL A 523 -9.49 13.06 -14.22
C VAL A 523 -9.71 13.34 -15.70
N VAL A 524 -8.83 12.82 -16.56
CA VAL A 524 -8.84 13.22 -17.99
C VAL A 524 -9.94 12.57 -18.84
N ASN A 525 -10.54 11.47 -18.36
CA ASN A 525 -11.63 10.78 -19.07
C ASN A 525 -13.02 10.93 -18.42
N GLY A 526 -13.14 11.75 -17.38
CA GLY A 526 -14.42 12.03 -16.72
C GLY A 526 -15.02 10.91 -15.88
N ARG A 527 -14.34 9.74 -15.73
CA ARG A 527 -14.87 8.62 -14.93
C ARG A 527 -14.58 8.81 -13.45
N ALA A 528 -15.62 8.66 -12.61
CA ALA A 528 -15.48 8.85 -11.17
C ALA A 528 -14.62 7.78 -10.49
N GLY A 529 -14.87 6.49 -10.75
CA GLY A 529 -14.20 5.40 -10.04
C GLY A 529 -14.15 5.64 -8.53
N LEU A 530 -13.03 5.29 -7.90
CA LEU A 530 -12.76 5.65 -6.49
C LEU A 530 -12.08 7.01 -6.31
N VAL A 531 -12.28 7.96 -7.23
CA VAL A 531 -11.81 9.35 -7.09
C VAL A 531 -12.81 10.17 -6.27
N ARG A 532 -14.10 10.00 -6.55
CA ARG A 532 -15.20 10.54 -5.73
C ARG A 532 -15.53 9.56 -4.62
N ILE A 533 -15.16 9.90 -3.40
CA ILE A 533 -15.27 9.02 -2.22
C ILE A 533 -16.18 9.58 -1.13
N ASP A 534 -16.80 10.72 -1.40
CA ASP A 534 -17.71 11.40 -0.45
C ASP A 534 -18.99 10.61 -0.15
N GLY A 535 -19.37 9.67 -1.03
CA GLY A 535 -20.47 8.72 -0.79
C GLY A 535 -20.02 7.32 -0.33
N LEU A 536 -18.71 7.11 -0.07
CA LEU A 536 -18.15 5.77 0.16
C LEU A 536 -17.26 5.68 1.41
N ALA A 537 -16.53 6.76 1.73
CA ALA A 537 -15.50 6.74 2.75
C ALA A 537 -15.88 7.63 3.93
N PRO A 538 -15.94 7.08 5.16
CA PRO A 538 -16.30 7.86 6.32
C PRO A 538 -15.24 8.93 6.63
N TYR A 539 -15.70 10.10 7.07
CA TYR A 539 -14.86 11.26 7.39
C TYR A 539 -13.85 11.61 6.29
N SER A 540 -14.19 11.37 5.04
CA SER A 540 -13.30 11.67 3.91
C SER A 540 -13.32 13.17 3.54
N ALA A 541 -12.25 13.59 2.84
CA ALA A 541 -12.18 14.89 2.19
C ALA A 541 -11.92 14.73 0.70
N THR A 542 -12.77 15.29 -0.14
CA THR A 542 -12.62 15.34 -1.59
C THR A 542 -12.59 16.79 -2.03
N VAL A 543 -11.42 17.29 -2.47
CA VAL A 543 -11.19 18.70 -2.73
C VAL A 543 -10.53 18.94 -4.08
N GLY A 544 -11.09 19.82 -4.91
CA GLY A 544 -10.48 20.23 -6.17
C GLY A 544 -10.33 19.06 -7.16
N ILE A 545 -11.44 18.42 -7.48
CA ILE A 545 -11.51 17.35 -8.48
C ILE A 545 -12.22 17.89 -9.72
N ASP A 546 -11.77 17.51 -10.92
CA ASP A 546 -12.47 17.82 -12.16
C ASP A 546 -13.90 17.27 -12.11
N GLU A 547 -14.80 17.90 -12.84
CA GLU A 547 -16.14 17.37 -13.01
C GLU A 547 -16.07 15.97 -13.62
N VAL A 548 -16.67 15.01 -12.93
CA VAL A 548 -16.80 13.63 -13.39
C VAL A 548 -18.23 13.42 -13.90
N THR A 549 -18.36 12.83 -15.06
CA THR A 549 -19.63 12.64 -15.76
C THR A 549 -20.12 11.20 -15.75
N GLU A 550 -19.21 10.25 -15.52
CA GLU A 550 -19.50 8.82 -15.47
C GLU A 550 -19.24 8.28 -14.06
N PHE A 551 -20.24 7.61 -13.50
CA PHE A 551 -20.15 6.96 -12.19
C PHE A 551 -20.14 5.45 -12.37
N ASP A 552 -19.09 4.81 -11.89
CA ASP A 552 -19.01 3.36 -11.86
C ASP A 552 -19.91 2.84 -10.73
N GLN A 553 -20.56 1.70 -10.97
CA GLN A 553 -21.18 0.96 -9.89
C GLN A 553 -20.08 0.27 -9.09
N ILE A 554 -19.99 0.61 -7.82
CA ILE A 554 -18.99 0.07 -6.89
C ILE A 554 -19.74 -0.81 -5.90
N ASP A 555 -19.34 -2.08 -5.84
CA ASP A 555 -19.87 -3.01 -4.84
C ASP A 555 -19.13 -2.79 -3.52
N VAL A 556 -19.64 -1.85 -2.73
CA VAL A 556 -19.16 -1.57 -1.37
C VAL A 556 -20.30 -1.84 -0.39
N PRO A 557 -19.98 -2.23 0.85
CA PRO A 557 -20.99 -2.31 1.89
C PRO A 557 -21.69 -0.97 2.03
N ASP A 558 -23.01 -0.98 2.00
CA ASP A 558 -23.81 0.21 2.25
C ASP A 558 -23.58 0.68 3.68
N PHE A 559 -23.10 1.91 3.83
CA PHE A 559 -23.03 2.54 5.14
C PHE A 559 -24.42 3.03 5.55
N THR A 560 -24.79 2.73 6.77
CA THR A 560 -25.99 3.31 7.36
C THR A 560 -25.63 4.55 8.17
N GLY A 561 -26.24 5.68 7.85
CA GLY A 561 -26.01 6.95 8.55
C GLY A 561 -25.15 7.97 7.79
N ASP A 562 -24.76 9.03 8.48
CA ASP A 562 -23.96 10.13 7.91
C ASP A 562 -22.47 9.75 7.89
N LEU A 563 -21.87 9.73 6.72
CA LEU A 563 -20.44 9.50 6.54
C LEU A 563 -19.58 10.67 7.07
N HIS A 564 -20.15 11.83 7.38
CA HIS A 564 -19.41 13.04 7.72
C HIS A 564 -18.32 13.41 6.69
N ALA A 565 -18.49 12.97 5.47
CA ALA A 565 -17.60 13.26 4.35
C ALA A 565 -17.73 14.71 3.91
N ARG A 566 -16.64 15.28 3.41
CA ARG A 566 -16.60 16.68 2.95
C ARG A 566 -16.17 16.76 1.49
N LEU A 567 -16.98 17.45 0.70
CA LEU A 567 -16.75 17.70 -0.71
C LEU A 567 -16.63 19.20 -0.96
N GLU A 568 -15.52 19.65 -1.54
CA GLU A 568 -15.32 21.04 -1.96
C GLU A 568 -14.86 21.09 -3.43
N LEU A 569 -15.81 21.29 -4.35
CA LEU A 569 -15.54 21.40 -5.79
C LEU A 569 -15.29 22.86 -6.16
N TYR A 570 -14.23 23.13 -6.88
CA TYR A 570 -13.82 24.47 -7.32
C TYR A 570 -13.65 24.60 -8.84
N GLY A 571 -14.15 23.65 -9.60
CA GLY A 571 -13.89 23.51 -11.02
C GLY A 571 -12.55 22.81 -11.27
N ALA A 572 -11.64 23.43 -11.99
CA ALA A 572 -10.35 22.82 -12.29
C ALA A 572 -9.49 22.64 -11.03
N PRO A 573 -8.74 21.53 -10.89
CA PRO A 573 -7.85 21.28 -9.76
C PRO A 573 -6.82 22.40 -9.54
N ASP A 574 -6.30 23.01 -10.60
CA ASP A 574 -5.32 24.10 -10.53
C ASP A 574 -5.84 25.37 -9.82
N ALA A 575 -7.16 25.48 -9.61
CA ALA A 575 -7.76 26.59 -8.90
C ALA A 575 -7.61 26.51 -7.36
N VAL A 576 -7.14 25.39 -6.81
CA VAL A 576 -7.08 25.14 -5.37
C VAL A 576 -5.68 25.43 -4.81
N ARG A 577 -5.62 26.07 -3.64
CA ARG A 577 -4.38 26.31 -2.89
C ARG A 577 -4.54 25.82 -1.43
N PRO A 578 -3.57 25.09 -0.87
CA PRO A 578 -2.32 24.65 -1.54
C PRO A 578 -2.62 23.68 -2.70
N ARG A 579 -1.74 23.67 -3.69
CA ARG A 579 -1.86 22.73 -4.81
C ARG A 579 -1.59 21.30 -4.36
N ASN A 580 -0.55 21.13 -3.57
CA ASN A 580 -0.14 19.84 -3.01
C ASN A 580 -0.28 19.84 -1.49
N LEU A 581 -1.06 18.90 -0.99
CA LEU A 581 -1.38 18.84 0.43
C LEU A 581 -0.19 18.39 1.29
N HIS A 582 0.62 17.46 0.79
CA HIS A 582 1.80 16.96 1.51
C HIS A 582 2.87 18.05 1.64
N GLU A 583 3.20 18.72 0.53
CA GLU A 583 4.19 19.81 0.56
C GLU A 583 3.79 20.94 1.52
N ALA A 584 2.51 21.30 1.52
CA ALA A 584 2.00 22.34 2.41
C ALA A 584 2.06 21.94 3.89
N GLN A 585 1.90 20.65 4.19
CA GLN A 585 1.96 20.16 5.56
C GLN A 585 3.41 19.96 6.08
N ARG A 586 4.39 19.81 5.19
CA ARG A 586 5.82 19.73 5.60
C ARG A 586 6.31 21.00 6.28
N GLY A 587 5.66 22.13 6.05
CA GLY A 587 5.98 23.44 6.64
C GLY A 587 5.29 23.72 7.97
N LEU A 588 4.44 22.79 8.47
CA LEU A 588 3.70 22.88 9.74
C LEU A 588 4.40 22.02 10.84
#